data_50a2254bac23a10f197b7ed516e1b28a
#
_entry.id   50a2254bac23a10f197b7ed516e1b28a
#
_cell.length_a   1.000
_cell.length_b   1.000
_cell.length_c   1.000
_cell.angle_alpha   90.00
_cell.angle_beta   90.00
_cell.angle_gamma   90.00
#
_symmetry.space_group_name_H-M   'P 1'
#
loop_
_entity.id
_entity.type
_entity.pdbx_description
1 polymer ?
#
loop_
_entity_poly.entity_id
_entity_poly.type
_entity_poly.pdbx_seq_one_letter_code
_entity_poly.pdbx_strand_id
1 'polypeptide(L)'
;MGFKTWREWPESIDRTFREGTVIPAHLLALDADRRLDARRQRALTRYYLDAGVGGLAVGVHSTQFAIREVGLYEPVLRLAAETTVDWGKRPTVLVAGVVGPTAQAVAEAEAARGLGYHVALAGLAALRGASEDDLVEHCRAVAAVMPTMGFYLQPSVGGVELSAGFWRRFAGLENVVGVKIAPFNRYGTLDVVRGVVGAGAHEQVALYTGNDDHIVLDLATPFVARRGDDEVTVRIKGGLLGHWSVWTRRAVGLHARIRRAVASGTVDDTILALDSRVTAMNAALFDVAHGFRGCIAGCHEILRRQGLFEGTWCLDPEETLSPGQAEELDRVTAAWPELTDDDFVGQNLGRWLG
;
A
#
# COMPACT_ATOMS: atom_id res chain seq x y z
N MET A 1 -22.40 2.80 -8.37
CA MET A 1 -22.57 3.29 -6.99
C MET A 1 -21.56 2.57 -6.12
N GLY A 2 -20.80 3.30 -5.27
CA GLY A 2 -19.82 2.68 -4.38
C GLY A 2 -20.47 2.14 -3.10
N PHE A 3 -19.69 1.39 -2.35
CA PHE A 3 -20.14 0.63 -1.18
C PHE A 3 -20.13 1.50 0.08
N LYS A 4 -21.25 1.58 0.79
CA LYS A 4 -21.33 2.29 2.07
C LYS A 4 -20.79 1.43 3.21
N THR A 5 -21.01 0.11 3.14
CA THR A 5 -20.51 -0.86 4.12
C THR A 5 -19.83 -2.03 3.42
N TRP A 6 -18.90 -2.69 4.13
CA TRP A 6 -18.23 -3.89 3.59
C TRP A 6 -19.20 -5.07 3.35
N ARG A 7 -20.36 -5.08 4.01
CA ARG A 7 -21.41 -6.09 3.80
C ARG A 7 -22.06 -6.01 2.41
N GLU A 8 -21.87 -4.90 1.72
CA GLU A 8 -22.35 -4.68 0.34
C GLU A 8 -21.33 -5.15 -0.71
N TRP A 9 -20.12 -5.53 -0.29
CA TRP A 9 -19.09 -5.96 -1.23
C TRP A 9 -19.49 -7.25 -1.96
N PRO A 10 -19.13 -7.38 -3.26
CA PRO A 10 -19.16 -8.68 -3.90
C PRO A 10 -18.32 -9.69 -3.12
N GLU A 11 -18.81 -10.93 -2.99
CA GLU A 11 -18.10 -11.99 -2.26
C GLU A 11 -16.64 -12.15 -2.72
N SER A 12 -16.39 -12.00 -4.01
CA SER A 12 -15.04 -12.10 -4.58
C SER A 12 -14.10 -10.98 -4.11
N ILE A 13 -14.62 -9.78 -3.87
CA ILE A 13 -13.86 -8.63 -3.32
C ILE A 13 -13.59 -8.86 -1.84
N ASP A 14 -14.62 -9.22 -1.06
CA ASP A 14 -14.47 -9.49 0.37
C ASP A 14 -13.45 -10.62 0.60
N ARG A 15 -13.57 -11.72 -0.12
CA ARG A 15 -12.63 -12.84 -0.05
C ARG A 15 -11.21 -12.41 -0.41
N THR A 16 -11.01 -11.71 -1.53
CA THR A 16 -9.68 -11.23 -1.95
C THR A 16 -9.03 -10.37 -0.89
N PHE A 17 -9.81 -9.46 -0.28
CA PHE A 17 -9.31 -8.58 0.77
C PHE A 17 -8.99 -9.33 2.07
N ARG A 18 -9.88 -10.22 2.54
CA ARG A 18 -9.69 -10.92 3.83
C ARG A 18 -8.66 -12.04 3.78
N GLU A 19 -8.52 -12.72 2.65
CA GLU A 19 -7.47 -13.72 2.45
C GLU A 19 -6.08 -13.09 2.30
N GLY A 20 -6.02 -11.80 2.01
CA GLY A 20 -4.80 -11.04 1.81
C GLY A 20 -4.26 -11.14 0.38
N THR A 21 -3.78 -10.02 -0.13
CA THR A 21 -3.31 -9.90 -1.50
C THR A 21 -2.19 -8.88 -1.63
N VAL A 22 -1.63 -8.78 -2.83
CA VAL A 22 -0.66 -7.75 -3.23
C VAL A 22 -1.43 -6.51 -3.66
N ILE A 23 -1.16 -5.39 -3.00
CA ILE A 23 -1.73 -4.07 -3.30
C ILE A 23 -0.56 -3.10 -3.51
N PRO A 24 -0.12 -2.82 -4.75
CA PRO A 24 0.87 -1.77 -5.00
C PRO A 24 0.29 -0.40 -4.63
N ALA A 25 1.15 0.46 -4.08
CA ALA A 25 0.86 1.86 -3.89
C ALA A 25 1.06 2.59 -5.22
N HIS A 26 -0.02 2.95 -5.89
CA HIS A 26 0.00 3.44 -7.28
C HIS A 26 0.83 4.73 -7.41
N LEU A 27 1.83 4.72 -8.27
CA LEU A 27 2.67 5.87 -8.58
C LEU A 27 1.96 6.85 -9.53
N LEU A 28 2.45 8.07 -9.62
CA LEU A 28 1.90 9.14 -10.46
C LEU A 28 2.79 9.35 -11.69
N ALA A 29 2.25 9.08 -12.88
CA ALA A 29 2.92 9.34 -14.14
C ALA A 29 2.76 10.81 -14.54
N LEU A 30 3.87 11.52 -14.65
CA LEU A 30 3.91 12.92 -15.07
C LEU A 30 4.72 13.07 -16.36
N ASP A 31 4.41 14.13 -17.14
CA ASP A 31 5.26 14.61 -18.25
C ASP A 31 6.34 15.58 -17.73
N ALA A 32 7.20 16.06 -18.65
CA ALA A 32 8.29 16.98 -18.31
C ALA A 32 7.82 18.32 -17.75
N ASP A 33 6.58 18.71 -18.01
CA ASP A 33 5.94 19.90 -17.45
C ASP A 33 5.21 19.61 -16.11
N ARG A 34 5.41 18.42 -15.54
CA ARG A 34 4.76 17.91 -14.31
C ARG A 34 3.23 17.86 -14.39
N ARG A 35 2.68 17.68 -15.59
CA ARG A 35 1.26 17.42 -15.82
C ARG A 35 1.01 15.92 -15.87
N LEU A 36 -0.19 15.50 -15.51
CA LEU A 36 -0.60 14.09 -15.57
C LEU A 36 -0.45 13.52 -17.00
N ASP A 37 0.42 12.53 -17.16
CA ASP A 37 0.45 11.69 -18.35
C ASP A 37 -0.60 10.57 -18.22
N ALA A 38 -1.81 10.86 -18.69
CA ALA A 38 -2.92 9.92 -18.59
C ALA A 38 -2.69 8.61 -19.35
N ARG A 39 -1.89 8.62 -20.43
CA ARG A 39 -1.56 7.42 -21.21
C ARG A 39 -0.69 6.48 -20.38
N ARG A 40 0.37 7.01 -19.78
CA ARG A 40 1.29 6.23 -18.94
C ARG A 40 0.67 5.86 -17.60
N GLN A 41 -0.21 6.70 -17.07
CA GLN A 41 -0.99 6.37 -15.87
C GLN A 41 -1.89 5.15 -16.11
N ARG A 42 -2.57 5.08 -17.26
CA ARG A 42 -3.34 3.88 -17.67
C ARG A 42 -2.42 2.68 -17.90
N ALA A 43 -1.28 2.87 -18.56
CA ALA A 43 -0.30 1.80 -18.79
C ALA A 43 0.19 1.20 -17.47
N LEU A 44 0.46 2.02 -16.47
CA LEU A 44 0.86 1.58 -15.14
C LEU A 44 -0.24 0.77 -14.45
N THR A 45 -1.50 1.21 -14.52
CA THR A 45 -2.64 0.43 -13.99
C THR A 45 -2.75 -0.93 -14.70
N ARG A 46 -2.63 -0.97 -16.02
CA ARG A 46 -2.66 -2.21 -16.83
C ARG A 46 -1.52 -3.16 -16.46
N TYR A 47 -0.31 -2.62 -16.24
CA TYR A 47 0.83 -3.38 -15.75
C TYR A 47 0.52 -4.07 -14.42
N TYR A 48 0.01 -3.35 -13.43
CA TYR A 48 -0.35 -3.93 -12.14
C TYR A 48 -1.41 -5.03 -12.27
N LEU A 49 -2.46 -4.80 -13.05
CA LEU A 49 -3.52 -5.78 -13.29
C LEU A 49 -3.00 -7.05 -13.95
N ASP A 50 -2.16 -6.92 -14.98
CA ASP A 50 -1.56 -8.06 -15.68
C ASP A 50 -0.47 -8.76 -14.85
N ALA A 51 0.21 -8.05 -13.95
CA ALA A 51 1.10 -8.64 -12.95
C ALA A 51 0.36 -9.60 -12.00
N GLY A 52 -0.96 -9.43 -11.87
CA GLY A 52 -1.83 -10.32 -11.09
C GLY A 52 -2.10 -9.86 -9.67
N VAL A 53 -2.06 -8.56 -9.41
CA VAL A 53 -2.43 -7.97 -8.13
C VAL A 53 -3.90 -8.22 -7.81
N GLY A 54 -4.25 -8.28 -6.53
CA GLY A 54 -5.65 -8.34 -6.09
C GLY A 54 -6.17 -7.00 -5.56
N GLY A 55 -5.37 -5.94 -5.61
CA GLY A 55 -5.82 -4.60 -5.27
C GLY A 55 -4.92 -3.50 -5.80
N LEU A 56 -5.39 -2.26 -5.77
CA LEU A 56 -4.66 -1.05 -6.13
C LEU A 56 -4.92 0.03 -5.08
N ALA A 57 -3.88 0.66 -4.56
CA ALA A 57 -4.02 1.79 -3.64
C ALA A 57 -3.64 3.10 -4.33
N VAL A 58 -4.60 4.01 -4.49
CA VAL A 58 -4.46 5.26 -5.25
C VAL A 58 -4.69 6.46 -4.34
N GLY A 59 -4.01 7.60 -4.61
CA GLY A 59 -4.12 8.78 -3.75
C GLY A 59 -3.36 8.65 -2.42
N VAL A 60 -2.46 7.67 -2.33
CA VAL A 60 -1.60 7.37 -1.18
C VAL A 60 -0.25 8.11 -1.29
N HIS A 61 0.67 7.89 -0.35
CA HIS A 61 1.98 8.55 -0.34
C HIS A 61 2.71 8.46 -1.70
N SER A 62 2.80 7.27 -2.29
CA SER A 62 3.48 7.08 -3.59
C SER A 62 2.78 7.74 -4.78
N THR A 63 1.47 8.04 -4.66
CA THR A 63 0.74 8.85 -5.65
C THR A 63 1.01 10.34 -5.48
N GLN A 64 1.79 10.71 -4.46
CA GLN A 64 2.13 12.07 -4.01
C GLN A 64 0.90 12.81 -3.43
N PHE A 65 0.94 13.14 -2.15
CA PHE A 65 -0.20 13.80 -1.50
C PHE A 65 -0.55 15.15 -2.12
N ALA A 66 0.43 15.82 -2.73
CA ALA A 66 0.28 17.10 -3.44
C ALA A 66 -0.68 17.04 -4.66
N ILE A 67 -1.11 15.86 -5.13
CA ILE A 67 -2.18 15.74 -6.15
C ILE A 67 -3.44 16.51 -5.77
N ARG A 68 -3.65 16.74 -4.48
CA ARG A 68 -4.81 17.47 -3.92
C ARG A 68 -4.71 18.96 -4.18
N GLU A 69 -3.52 19.51 -4.05
CA GLU A 69 -3.22 20.93 -4.24
C GLU A 69 -3.34 21.37 -5.70
N VAL A 70 -3.08 20.42 -6.62
CA VAL A 70 -3.14 20.66 -8.06
C VAL A 70 -4.39 20.07 -8.73
N GLY A 71 -5.40 19.66 -7.93
CA GLY A 71 -6.69 19.19 -8.43
C GLY A 71 -6.66 17.82 -9.14
N LEU A 72 -5.62 17.01 -8.91
CA LEU A 72 -5.45 15.70 -9.56
C LEU A 72 -6.02 14.53 -8.75
N TYR A 73 -6.54 14.73 -7.53
CA TYR A 73 -7.04 13.63 -6.71
C TYR A 73 -8.12 12.80 -7.43
N GLU A 74 -9.26 13.41 -7.76
CA GLU A 74 -10.34 12.71 -8.46
C GLU A 74 -9.92 12.22 -9.86
N PRO A 75 -9.24 13.01 -10.70
CA PRO A 75 -8.79 12.54 -12.02
C PRO A 75 -7.96 11.25 -11.97
N VAL A 76 -7.02 11.15 -11.03
CA VAL A 76 -6.14 9.98 -10.91
C VAL A 76 -6.91 8.76 -10.38
N LEU A 77 -7.77 8.95 -9.37
CA LEU A 77 -8.64 7.89 -8.86
C LEU A 77 -9.57 7.38 -9.95
N ARG A 78 -10.23 8.27 -10.68
CA ARG A 78 -11.14 7.94 -11.78
C ARG A 78 -10.44 7.13 -12.86
N LEU A 79 -9.26 7.57 -13.27
CA LEU A 79 -8.47 6.91 -14.30
C LEU A 79 -8.11 5.46 -13.91
N ALA A 80 -7.70 5.25 -12.65
CA ALA A 80 -7.38 3.92 -12.16
C ALA A 80 -8.64 3.03 -12.07
N ALA A 81 -9.76 3.57 -11.59
CA ALA A 81 -11.03 2.83 -11.51
C ALA A 81 -11.56 2.42 -12.90
N GLU A 82 -11.64 3.36 -13.85
CA GLU A 82 -12.04 3.09 -15.24
C GLU A 82 -11.15 2.04 -15.88
N THR A 83 -9.81 2.20 -15.77
CA THR A 83 -8.86 1.24 -16.33
C THR A 83 -9.03 -0.15 -15.70
N THR A 84 -9.35 -0.22 -14.40
CA THR A 84 -9.58 -1.49 -13.72
C THR A 84 -10.83 -2.19 -14.26
N VAL A 85 -11.91 -1.45 -14.55
CA VAL A 85 -13.13 -1.99 -15.17
C VAL A 85 -12.86 -2.46 -16.59
N ASP A 86 -12.15 -1.66 -17.38
CA ASP A 86 -11.95 -1.92 -18.81
C ASP A 86 -10.92 -3.04 -19.07
N TRP A 87 -9.90 -3.16 -18.22
CA TRP A 87 -8.77 -4.07 -18.44
C TRP A 87 -8.75 -5.25 -17.49
N GLY A 88 -9.33 -5.11 -16.29
CA GLY A 88 -9.24 -6.09 -15.22
C GLY A 88 -9.92 -7.42 -15.58
N LYS A 89 -9.22 -8.53 -15.33
CA LYS A 89 -9.72 -9.90 -15.56
C LYS A 89 -10.02 -10.65 -14.27
N ARG A 90 -9.81 -10.00 -13.14
CA ARG A 90 -9.93 -10.57 -11.78
C ARG A 90 -10.57 -9.57 -10.85
N PRO A 91 -11.19 -10.04 -9.75
CA PRO A 91 -11.60 -9.15 -8.67
C PRO A 91 -10.40 -8.34 -8.18
N THR A 92 -10.53 -7.02 -8.19
CA THR A 92 -9.46 -6.08 -7.78
C THR A 92 -10.02 -5.11 -6.76
N VAL A 93 -9.47 -5.13 -5.55
CA VAL A 93 -9.86 -4.22 -4.46
C VAL A 93 -9.29 -2.83 -4.75
N LEU A 94 -10.14 -1.82 -4.87
CA LEU A 94 -9.71 -0.43 -5.02
C LEU A 94 -9.65 0.24 -3.65
N VAL A 95 -8.48 0.75 -3.29
CA VAL A 95 -8.20 1.45 -2.02
C VAL A 95 -7.87 2.91 -2.33
N ALA A 96 -8.62 3.85 -1.76
CA ALA A 96 -8.35 5.28 -1.90
C ALA A 96 -7.66 5.82 -0.65
N GLY A 97 -6.53 6.48 -0.80
CA GLY A 97 -5.94 7.26 0.28
C GLY A 97 -6.81 8.47 0.59
N VAL A 98 -7.17 8.67 1.86
CA VAL A 98 -7.88 9.85 2.33
C VAL A 98 -7.06 10.52 3.44
N VAL A 99 -6.89 11.83 3.35
CA VAL A 99 -5.98 12.57 4.23
C VAL A 99 -6.55 13.96 4.58
N GLY A 100 -5.83 14.69 5.40
CA GLY A 100 -6.20 16.04 5.79
C GLY A 100 -7.08 16.10 7.04
N PRO A 101 -7.59 17.28 7.39
CA PRO A 101 -8.57 17.44 8.46
C PRO A 101 -9.84 16.60 8.19
N THR A 102 -10.63 16.33 9.23
CA THR A 102 -11.78 15.41 9.14
C THR A 102 -12.75 15.76 8.01
N ALA A 103 -13.06 17.03 7.81
CA ALA A 103 -13.97 17.44 6.74
C ALA A 103 -13.42 17.11 5.34
N GLN A 104 -12.11 17.29 5.13
CA GLN A 104 -11.46 16.92 3.87
C GLN A 104 -11.44 15.40 3.68
N ALA A 105 -11.03 14.64 4.70
CA ALA A 105 -10.97 13.18 4.62
C ALA A 105 -12.35 12.55 4.34
N VAL A 106 -13.42 13.12 4.91
CA VAL A 106 -14.81 12.73 4.63
C VAL A 106 -15.18 13.03 3.18
N ALA A 107 -14.88 14.24 2.67
CA ALA A 107 -15.16 14.60 1.28
C ALA A 107 -14.40 13.72 0.28
N GLU A 108 -13.12 13.42 0.57
CA GLU A 108 -12.32 12.50 -0.23
C GLU A 108 -12.88 11.06 -0.22
N ALA A 109 -13.35 10.59 0.93
CA ALA A 109 -14.02 9.29 1.04
C ALA A 109 -15.34 9.25 0.25
N GLU A 110 -16.13 10.33 0.26
CA GLU A 110 -17.36 10.45 -0.56
C GLU A 110 -17.04 10.41 -2.04
N ALA A 111 -16.04 11.16 -2.50
CA ALA A 111 -15.56 11.15 -3.88
C ALA A 111 -15.08 9.75 -4.30
N ALA A 112 -14.23 9.12 -3.49
CA ALA A 112 -13.72 7.77 -3.75
C ALA A 112 -14.86 6.74 -3.82
N ARG A 113 -15.81 6.78 -2.88
CA ARG A 113 -16.99 5.94 -2.91
C ARG A 113 -17.80 6.16 -4.19
N GLY A 114 -17.99 7.41 -4.61
CA GLY A 114 -18.68 7.76 -5.86
C GLY A 114 -18.01 7.17 -7.10
N LEU A 115 -16.68 6.99 -7.07
CA LEU A 115 -15.89 6.37 -8.13
C LEU A 115 -15.80 4.83 -8.04
N GLY A 116 -16.49 4.20 -7.08
CA GLY A 116 -16.54 2.74 -6.95
C GLY A 116 -15.38 2.13 -6.15
N TYR A 117 -14.64 2.92 -5.39
CA TYR A 117 -13.63 2.40 -4.47
C TYR A 117 -14.26 1.61 -3.34
N HIS A 118 -13.55 0.56 -2.90
CA HIS A 118 -14.03 -0.36 -1.86
C HIS A 118 -13.60 0.08 -0.46
N VAL A 119 -12.40 0.66 -0.32
CA VAL A 119 -11.77 0.95 0.97
C VAL A 119 -11.20 2.36 0.96
N ALA A 120 -11.44 3.12 2.04
CA ALA A 120 -10.68 4.32 2.38
C ALA A 120 -9.46 3.94 3.24
N LEU A 121 -8.25 4.32 2.84
CA LEU A 121 -7.04 4.24 3.67
C LEU A 121 -6.89 5.57 4.41
N ALA A 122 -7.25 5.59 5.68
CA ALA A 122 -7.29 6.80 6.49
C ALA A 122 -5.90 7.20 7.02
N GLY A 123 -5.38 8.32 6.53
CA GLY A 123 -4.11 8.90 6.98
C GLY A 123 -4.32 9.93 8.08
N LEU A 124 -3.49 9.88 9.13
CA LEU A 124 -3.61 10.72 10.34
C LEU A 124 -2.56 11.84 10.42
N ALA A 125 -1.70 12.00 9.42
CA ALA A 125 -0.58 12.95 9.46
C ALA A 125 -1.01 14.41 9.71
N ALA A 126 -2.16 14.83 9.17
CA ALA A 126 -2.71 16.16 9.36
C ALA A 126 -3.23 16.44 10.78
N LEU A 127 -3.38 15.39 11.59
CA LEU A 127 -3.88 15.46 12.97
C LEU A 127 -2.75 15.26 13.99
N ARG A 128 -1.50 15.51 13.60
CA ARG A 128 -0.36 15.40 14.52
C ARG A 128 -0.56 16.34 15.71
N GLY A 129 -0.43 15.78 16.91
CA GLY A 129 -0.65 16.50 18.16
C GLY A 129 -2.10 16.49 18.68
N ALA A 130 -3.03 15.93 17.93
CA ALA A 130 -4.39 15.66 18.41
C ALA A 130 -4.41 14.54 19.47
N SER A 131 -5.43 14.51 20.31
CA SER A 131 -5.63 13.43 21.26
C SER A 131 -6.02 12.14 20.56
N GLU A 132 -5.78 10.98 21.22
CA GLU A 132 -6.27 9.71 20.67
C GLU A 132 -7.80 9.68 20.52
N ASP A 133 -8.54 10.43 21.33
CA ASP A 133 -9.99 10.56 21.21
C ASP A 133 -10.35 11.24 19.88
N ASP A 134 -9.71 12.36 19.56
CA ASP A 134 -9.91 13.08 18.30
C ASP A 134 -9.51 12.21 17.08
N LEU A 135 -8.42 11.45 17.18
CA LEU A 135 -7.99 10.55 16.13
C LEU A 135 -9.01 9.43 15.88
N VAL A 136 -9.60 8.86 16.93
CA VAL A 136 -10.65 7.83 16.80
C VAL A 136 -11.92 8.43 16.20
N GLU A 137 -12.33 9.64 16.62
CA GLU A 137 -13.52 10.31 16.05
C GLU A 137 -13.32 10.66 14.58
N HIS A 138 -12.12 11.10 14.18
CA HIS A 138 -11.77 11.27 12.77
C HIS A 138 -11.95 9.98 11.98
N CYS A 139 -11.39 8.85 12.48
CA CYS A 139 -11.56 7.55 11.83
C CYS A 139 -13.02 7.11 11.77
N ARG A 140 -13.81 7.38 12.82
CA ARG A 140 -15.24 7.11 12.87
C ARG A 140 -15.99 7.88 11.78
N ALA A 141 -15.66 9.17 11.60
CA ALA A 141 -16.29 9.99 10.58
C ALA A 141 -16.02 9.46 9.16
N VAL A 142 -14.81 9.02 8.87
CA VAL A 142 -14.45 8.38 7.57
C VAL A 142 -15.19 7.04 7.43
N ALA A 143 -15.19 6.20 8.46
CA ALA A 143 -15.84 4.89 8.45
C ALA A 143 -17.38 4.97 8.30
N ALA A 144 -18.00 6.08 8.68
CA ALA A 144 -19.41 6.35 8.43
C ALA A 144 -19.73 6.57 6.94
N VAL A 145 -18.73 6.92 6.13
CA VAL A 145 -18.88 7.13 4.68
C VAL A 145 -18.69 5.84 3.90
N MET A 146 -17.60 5.09 4.16
CA MET A 146 -17.26 3.86 3.44
C MET A 146 -16.36 2.95 4.29
N PRO A 147 -16.20 1.65 3.90
CA PRO A 147 -15.28 0.74 4.60
C PRO A 147 -13.87 1.33 4.72
N THR A 148 -13.31 1.28 5.92
CA THR A 148 -12.08 2.01 6.25
C THR A 148 -10.97 1.07 6.72
N MET A 149 -9.78 1.30 6.21
CA MET A 149 -8.51 0.72 6.64
C MET A 149 -7.68 1.79 7.34
N GLY A 150 -7.18 1.51 8.53
CA GLY A 150 -6.26 2.39 9.23
C GLY A 150 -4.88 2.38 8.60
N PHE A 151 -4.19 3.50 8.64
CA PHE A 151 -2.82 3.60 8.16
C PHE A 151 -1.88 4.00 9.31
N TYR A 152 -1.08 3.03 9.77
CA TYR A 152 0.02 3.33 10.69
C TYR A 152 1.26 3.72 9.91
N LEU A 153 1.39 5.00 9.59
CA LEU A 153 2.56 5.54 8.90
C LEU A 153 3.69 5.81 9.90
N GLN A 154 4.93 5.53 9.52
CA GLN A 154 6.10 5.81 10.36
C GLN A 154 6.26 7.31 10.68
N PRO A 155 6.67 7.67 11.90
CA PRO A 155 6.82 9.07 12.31
C PRO A 155 7.85 9.87 11.50
N SER A 156 8.91 9.23 10.99
CA SER A 156 9.98 9.87 10.21
C SER A 156 9.52 10.47 8.88
N VAL A 157 8.40 9.98 8.32
CA VAL A 157 7.80 10.52 7.10
C VAL A 157 6.40 11.12 7.35
N GLY A 158 6.17 11.60 8.56
CA GLY A 158 4.97 12.36 8.90
C GLY A 158 3.87 11.59 9.63
N GLY A 159 4.11 10.35 10.01
CA GLY A 159 3.15 9.57 10.80
C GLY A 159 2.98 10.07 12.24
N VAL A 160 2.01 9.48 12.93
CA VAL A 160 1.71 9.70 14.35
C VAL A 160 1.97 8.42 15.12
N GLU A 161 2.59 8.48 16.28
CA GLU A 161 2.72 7.34 17.17
C GLU A 161 1.34 6.97 17.73
N LEU A 162 0.99 5.68 17.63
CA LEU A 162 -0.33 5.17 17.99
C LEU A 162 -0.19 3.98 18.94
N SER A 163 -0.86 4.07 20.09
CA SER A 163 -0.81 3.03 21.12
C SER A 163 -1.67 1.79 20.75
N ALA A 164 -1.43 0.67 21.44
CA ALA A 164 -2.34 -0.48 21.38
C ALA A 164 -3.78 -0.12 21.82
N GLY A 165 -3.92 0.89 22.69
CA GLY A 165 -5.22 1.43 23.11
C GLY A 165 -5.97 2.09 21.95
N PHE A 166 -5.28 2.92 21.16
CA PHE A 166 -5.82 3.49 19.94
C PHE A 166 -6.29 2.40 18.98
N TRP A 167 -5.43 1.42 18.68
CA TRP A 167 -5.75 0.34 17.74
C TRP A 167 -6.92 -0.53 18.20
N ARG A 168 -7.06 -0.73 19.54
CA ARG A 168 -8.23 -1.43 20.10
C ARG A 168 -9.52 -0.66 19.83
N ARG A 169 -9.52 0.64 20.05
CA ARG A 169 -10.70 1.50 19.82
C ARG A 169 -11.01 1.59 18.33
N PHE A 170 -9.99 1.77 17.49
CA PHE A 170 -10.12 1.82 16.04
C PHE A 170 -10.72 0.52 15.48
N ALA A 171 -10.17 -0.63 15.86
CA ALA A 171 -10.65 -1.94 15.40
C ALA A 171 -12.06 -2.27 15.86
N GLY A 172 -12.55 -1.63 16.94
CA GLY A 172 -13.92 -1.74 17.43
C GLY A 172 -14.93 -0.84 16.72
N LEU A 173 -14.49 0.02 15.81
CA LEU A 173 -15.42 0.85 15.02
C LEU A 173 -16.15 0.00 13.98
N GLU A 174 -17.45 0.25 13.82
CA GLU A 174 -18.21 -0.34 12.73
C GLU A 174 -17.61 0.09 11.39
N ASN A 175 -17.59 -0.81 10.42
CA ASN A 175 -17.09 -0.57 9.07
C ASN A 175 -15.55 -0.41 8.93
N VAL A 176 -14.79 -0.64 10.01
CA VAL A 176 -13.35 -0.86 9.91
C VAL A 176 -13.08 -2.27 9.40
N VAL A 177 -12.30 -2.38 8.33
CA VAL A 177 -12.05 -3.64 7.63
C VAL A 177 -10.59 -4.09 7.65
N GLY A 178 -9.65 -3.20 7.96
CA GLY A 178 -8.24 -3.55 7.96
C GLY A 178 -7.34 -2.51 8.59
N VAL A 179 -6.05 -2.86 8.70
CA VAL A 179 -4.96 -1.96 9.09
C VAL A 179 -3.77 -2.20 8.16
N LYS A 180 -3.27 -1.11 7.53
CA LYS A 180 -1.94 -1.06 6.92
C LYS A 180 -0.91 -0.72 7.99
N ILE A 181 0.00 -1.65 8.26
CA ILE A 181 1.00 -1.59 9.33
C ILE A 181 2.33 -1.16 8.73
N ALA A 182 2.70 0.10 8.89
CA ALA A 182 3.91 0.69 8.31
C ALA A 182 4.68 1.60 9.29
N PRO A 183 4.83 1.26 10.59
CA PRO A 183 5.61 2.08 11.51
C PRO A 183 7.13 1.91 11.33
N PHE A 184 7.61 0.94 10.55
CA PHE A 184 9.02 0.53 10.43
C PHE A 184 9.64 0.29 11.81
N ASN A 185 8.81 -0.24 12.69
CA ASN A 185 9.13 -0.51 14.08
C ASN A 185 8.34 -1.74 14.54
N ARG A 186 9.05 -2.79 14.92
CA ARG A 186 8.42 -4.04 15.34
C ARG A 186 7.54 -3.90 16.57
N TYR A 187 7.88 -3.00 17.50
CA TYR A 187 7.04 -2.73 18.67
C TYR A 187 5.70 -2.13 18.27
N GLY A 188 5.69 -1.14 17.35
CA GLY A 188 4.47 -0.58 16.81
C GLY A 188 3.63 -1.61 16.05
N THR A 189 4.26 -2.52 15.30
CA THR A 189 3.57 -3.66 14.66
C THR A 189 2.85 -4.52 15.72
N LEU A 190 3.51 -4.83 16.83
CA LEU A 190 2.90 -5.60 17.93
C LEU A 190 1.78 -4.83 18.63
N ASP A 191 1.85 -3.51 18.73
CA ASP A 191 0.77 -2.70 19.30
C ASP A 191 -0.50 -2.75 18.44
N VAL A 192 -0.37 -2.77 17.09
CA VAL A 192 -1.53 -3.02 16.21
C VAL A 192 -2.12 -4.40 16.48
N VAL A 193 -1.29 -5.44 16.49
CA VAL A 193 -1.75 -6.82 16.75
C VAL A 193 -2.47 -6.92 18.09
N ARG A 194 -1.88 -6.37 19.16
CA ARG A 194 -2.46 -6.36 20.51
C ARG A 194 -3.78 -5.59 20.54
N GLY A 195 -3.86 -4.46 19.85
CA GLY A 195 -5.08 -3.66 19.76
C GLY A 195 -6.20 -4.40 19.05
N VAL A 196 -5.95 -4.98 17.89
CA VAL A 196 -6.94 -5.72 17.09
C VAL A 196 -7.42 -6.98 17.82
N VAL A 197 -6.51 -7.75 18.42
CA VAL A 197 -6.86 -8.92 19.24
C VAL A 197 -7.64 -8.49 20.49
N GLY A 198 -7.21 -7.43 21.18
CA GLY A 198 -7.87 -6.90 22.35
C GLY A 198 -9.29 -6.38 22.09
N ALA A 199 -9.57 -5.92 20.88
CA ALA A 199 -10.94 -5.58 20.43
C ALA A 199 -11.80 -6.81 20.09
N GLY A 200 -11.20 -8.00 19.95
CA GLY A 200 -11.87 -9.19 19.43
C GLY A 200 -12.19 -9.11 17.95
N ALA A 201 -11.50 -8.24 17.21
CA ALA A 201 -11.78 -7.93 15.81
C ALA A 201 -10.87 -8.67 14.80
N HIS A 202 -10.02 -9.59 15.27
CA HIS A 202 -8.99 -10.25 14.47
C HIS A 202 -9.50 -11.13 13.32
N GLU A 203 -10.76 -11.58 13.37
CA GLU A 203 -11.41 -12.27 12.25
C GLU A 203 -11.98 -11.29 11.21
N GLN A 204 -12.34 -10.07 11.64
CA GLN A 204 -12.99 -9.07 10.79
C GLN A 204 -11.99 -8.08 10.20
N VAL A 205 -10.98 -7.67 10.95
CA VAL A 205 -10.00 -6.65 10.56
C VAL A 205 -8.77 -7.32 9.95
N ALA A 206 -8.61 -7.19 8.64
CA ALA A 206 -7.47 -7.76 7.92
C ALA A 206 -6.18 -6.97 8.20
N LEU A 207 -5.08 -7.67 8.49
CA LEU A 207 -3.77 -7.06 8.69
C LEU A 207 -2.95 -7.12 7.40
N TYR A 208 -2.46 -5.97 6.96
CA TYR A 208 -1.62 -5.79 5.78
C TYR A 208 -0.29 -5.15 6.17
N THR A 209 0.82 -5.74 5.72
CA THR A 209 2.10 -5.07 5.93
C THR A 209 2.26 -3.85 5.02
N GLY A 210 2.85 -2.82 5.55
CA GLY A 210 3.40 -1.66 4.89
C GLY A 210 4.83 -1.40 5.36
N ASN A 211 5.42 -2.35 6.13
CA ASN A 211 6.80 -2.33 6.57
C ASN A 211 7.70 -2.80 5.43
N ASP A 212 8.09 -1.88 4.56
CA ASP A 212 8.92 -2.19 3.39
C ASP A 212 10.32 -2.72 3.78
N ASP A 213 10.76 -2.49 5.01
CA ASP A 213 11.98 -3.03 5.60
C ASP A 213 11.86 -4.49 6.10
N HIS A 214 10.63 -5.08 6.06
CA HIS A 214 10.37 -6.37 6.71
C HIS A 214 9.27 -7.20 6.03
N ILE A 215 9.15 -7.09 4.71
CA ILE A 215 8.02 -7.63 3.94
C ILE A 215 7.86 -9.14 4.13
N VAL A 216 8.95 -9.89 3.94
CA VAL A 216 8.91 -11.35 3.94
C VAL A 216 8.62 -11.88 5.33
N LEU A 217 9.29 -11.34 6.35
CA LEU A 217 9.10 -11.78 7.73
C LEU A 217 7.74 -11.38 8.28
N ASP A 218 7.17 -10.24 7.89
CA ASP A 218 5.80 -9.88 8.26
C ASP A 218 4.79 -10.90 7.75
N LEU A 219 4.93 -11.34 6.50
CA LEU A 219 4.03 -12.31 5.88
C LEU A 219 4.24 -13.74 6.39
N ALA A 220 5.46 -14.08 6.83
CA ALA A 220 5.80 -15.42 7.30
C ALA A 220 5.54 -15.62 8.81
N THR A 221 5.54 -14.56 9.61
CA THR A 221 5.48 -14.63 11.07
C THR A 221 4.06 -14.89 11.58
N PRO A 222 3.85 -15.86 12.49
CA PRO A 222 2.66 -15.92 13.33
C PRO A 222 2.81 -14.91 14.47
N PHE A 223 1.94 -13.90 14.53
CA PHE A 223 1.90 -12.96 15.64
C PHE A 223 0.97 -13.45 16.73
N VAL A 224 1.45 -13.42 17.97
CA VAL A 224 0.72 -13.93 19.12
C VAL A 224 0.39 -12.79 20.07
N ALA A 225 -0.87 -12.71 20.50
CA ALA A 225 -1.33 -11.77 21.51
C ALA A 225 -2.34 -12.44 22.46
N ARG A 226 -2.57 -11.85 23.64
CA ARG A 226 -3.54 -12.36 24.61
C ARG A 226 -4.80 -11.53 24.61
N ARG A 227 -5.94 -12.22 24.78
CA ARG A 227 -7.26 -11.64 25.05
C ARG A 227 -7.84 -12.30 26.28
N GLY A 228 -7.71 -11.66 27.44
CA GLY A 228 -7.95 -12.30 28.72
C GLY A 228 -6.94 -13.43 28.95
N ASP A 229 -7.43 -14.63 29.23
CA ASP A 229 -6.61 -15.83 29.43
C ASP A 229 -6.27 -16.55 28.10
N ASP A 230 -6.95 -16.22 27.00
CA ASP A 230 -6.77 -16.86 25.73
C ASP A 230 -5.55 -16.33 24.98
N GLU A 231 -4.79 -17.22 24.35
CA GLU A 231 -3.74 -16.89 23.39
C GLU A 231 -4.33 -16.94 21.97
N VAL A 232 -4.19 -15.82 21.26
CA VAL A 232 -4.71 -15.65 19.91
C VAL A 232 -3.55 -15.47 18.95
N THR A 233 -3.47 -16.31 17.92
CA THR A 233 -2.51 -16.19 16.82
C THR A 233 -3.18 -15.51 15.63
N VAL A 234 -2.55 -14.44 15.13
CA VAL A 234 -2.97 -13.74 13.91
C VAL A 234 -1.84 -13.69 12.90
N ARG A 235 -2.17 -13.47 11.63
CA ARG A 235 -1.19 -13.33 10.55
C ARG A 235 -1.47 -12.08 9.74
N ILE A 236 -0.40 -11.43 9.30
CA ILE A 236 -0.44 -10.44 8.24
C ILE A 236 -0.52 -11.24 6.92
N LYS A 237 -1.64 -11.09 6.20
CA LYS A 237 -1.96 -11.96 5.06
C LYS A 237 -1.60 -11.35 3.71
N GLY A 238 -1.49 -10.02 3.63
CA GLY A 238 -1.17 -9.29 2.42
C GLY A 238 -0.30 -8.07 2.71
N GLY A 239 0.01 -7.31 1.68
CA GLY A 239 0.73 -6.05 1.81
C GLY A 239 0.14 -4.95 0.95
N LEU A 240 0.20 -3.72 1.47
CA LEU A 240 -0.01 -2.50 0.74
C LEU A 240 1.30 -1.71 0.84
N LEU A 241 2.16 -1.87 -0.18
CA LEU A 241 3.57 -1.54 -0.10
C LEU A 241 4.01 -0.64 -1.25
N GLY A 242 4.85 0.33 -0.94
CA GLY A 242 5.50 1.18 -1.92
C GLY A 242 6.53 0.39 -2.76
N HIS A 243 7.27 -0.54 -2.15
CA HIS A 243 8.17 -1.44 -2.86
C HIS A 243 7.48 -2.23 -3.98
N TRP A 244 6.22 -2.65 -3.76
CA TRP A 244 5.46 -3.43 -4.74
C TRP A 244 4.91 -2.61 -5.92
N SER A 245 5.15 -1.30 -5.92
CA SER A 245 4.84 -0.41 -7.06
C SER A 245 5.78 -0.61 -8.24
N VAL A 246 6.92 -1.26 -8.01
CA VAL A 246 7.88 -1.71 -9.01
C VAL A 246 8.09 -3.21 -8.84
N TRP A 247 8.56 -3.90 -9.87
CA TRP A 247 8.77 -5.35 -9.87
C TRP A 247 7.52 -6.14 -9.40
N THR A 248 6.35 -5.59 -9.70
CA THR A 248 5.06 -6.06 -9.16
C THR A 248 4.77 -7.51 -9.51
N ARG A 249 5.18 -7.97 -10.70
CA ARG A 249 5.02 -9.38 -11.09
C ARG A 249 5.79 -10.31 -10.16
N ARG A 250 6.98 -9.92 -9.74
CA ARG A 250 7.79 -10.68 -8.77
C ARG A 250 7.22 -10.61 -7.37
N ALA A 251 6.70 -9.46 -6.97
CA ALA A 251 5.99 -9.30 -5.70
C ALA A 251 4.80 -10.25 -5.58
N VAL A 252 3.99 -10.41 -6.63
CA VAL A 252 2.88 -11.39 -6.67
C VAL A 252 3.40 -12.82 -6.53
N GLY A 253 4.49 -13.17 -7.23
CA GLY A 253 5.13 -14.48 -7.11
C GLY A 253 5.69 -14.77 -5.73
N LEU A 254 6.34 -13.77 -5.13
CA LEU A 254 6.91 -13.84 -3.77
C LEU A 254 5.80 -14.04 -2.72
N HIS A 255 4.76 -13.22 -2.76
CA HIS A 255 3.60 -13.35 -1.88
C HIS A 255 2.97 -14.74 -1.96
N ALA A 256 2.75 -15.25 -3.17
CA ALA A 256 2.20 -16.60 -3.39
C ALA A 256 3.13 -17.70 -2.85
N ARG A 257 4.46 -17.53 -2.97
CA ARG A 257 5.46 -18.47 -2.44
C ARG A 257 5.41 -18.52 -0.91
N ILE A 258 5.40 -17.32 -0.26
CA ILE A 258 5.33 -17.23 1.21
C ILE A 258 4.01 -17.84 1.72
N ARG A 259 2.88 -17.50 1.10
CA ARG A 259 1.57 -18.07 1.48
C ARG A 259 1.54 -19.59 1.41
N ARG A 260 2.14 -20.20 0.37
CA ARG A 260 2.25 -21.67 0.27
C ARG A 260 3.10 -22.26 1.38
N ALA A 261 4.23 -21.64 1.70
CA ALA A 261 5.10 -22.09 2.79
C ALA A 261 4.38 -22.01 4.15
N VAL A 262 3.68 -20.90 4.41
CA VAL A 262 2.86 -20.75 5.63
C VAL A 262 1.74 -21.79 5.69
N ALA A 263 1.05 -22.06 4.59
CA ALA A 263 -0.04 -23.05 4.53
C ALA A 263 0.46 -24.50 4.71
N SER A 264 1.69 -24.80 4.29
CA SER A 264 2.31 -26.12 4.53
C SER A 264 2.83 -26.31 5.96
N GLY A 265 2.82 -25.24 6.77
CA GLY A 265 3.37 -25.26 8.14
C GLY A 265 4.90 -25.20 8.20
N THR A 266 5.59 -25.01 7.06
CA THR A 266 7.04 -24.99 7.00
C THR A 266 7.54 -23.75 6.28
N VAL A 267 8.20 -22.85 7.02
CA VAL A 267 8.91 -21.70 6.48
C VAL A 267 10.41 -21.98 6.64
N ASP A 268 11.05 -22.30 5.55
CA ASP A 268 12.45 -22.71 5.51
C ASP A 268 13.41 -21.50 5.33
N ASP A 269 14.72 -21.77 5.48
CA ASP A 269 15.76 -20.77 5.35
C ASP A 269 15.78 -20.10 3.96
N THR A 270 15.29 -20.77 2.92
CA THR A 270 15.22 -20.16 1.58
C THR A 270 14.17 -19.07 1.48
N ILE A 271 13.10 -19.16 2.27
CA ILE A 271 12.11 -18.08 2.43
C ILE A 271 12.68 -16.96 3.31
N LEU A 272 13.29 -17.32 4.45
CA LEU A 272 13.83 -16.33 5.39
C LEU A 272 14.96 -15.50 4.75
N ALA A 273 15.83 -16.13 3.94
CA ALA A 273 16.89 -15.45 3.22
C ALA A 273 16.39 -14.41 2.18
N LEU A 274 15.14 -14.53 1.71
CA LEU A 274 14.57 -13.52 0.83
C LEU A 274 14.34 -12.18 1.53
N ASP A 275 14.12 -12.18 2.85
CA ASP A 275 13.89 -10.95 3.60
C ASP A 275 15.06 -9.96 3.45
N SER A 276 16.28 -10.42 3.67
CA SER A 276 17.47 -9.58 3.54
C SER A 276 17.69 -9.07 2.11
N ARG A 277 17.36 -9.87 1.09
CA ARG A 277 17.49 -9.48 -0.33
C ARG A 277 16.44 -8.41 -0.69
N VAL A 278 15.19 -8.65 -0.33
CA VAL A 278 14.09 -7.71 -0.57
C VAL A 278 14.31 -6.40 0.19
N THR A 279 14.76 -6.48 1.44
CA THR A 279 15.08 -5.30 2.26
C THR A 279 16.25 -4.51 1.68
N ALA A 280 17.30 -5.17 1.16
CA ALA A 280 18.41 -4.48 0.49
C ALA A 280 17.98 -3.78 -0.80
N MET A 281 17.10 -4.41 -1.60
CA MET A 281 16.51 -3.76 -2.79
C MET A 281 15.65 -2.56 -2.39
N ASN A 282 14.88 -2.70 -1.31
CA ASN A 282 14.07 -1.60 -0.78
C ASN A 282 14.93 -0.44 -0.30
N ALA A 283 16.04 -0.70 0.38
CA ALA A 283 16.94 0.34 0.87
C ALA A 283 17.46 1.25 -0.25
N ALA A 284 17.82 0.68 -1.41
CA ALA A 284 18.22 1.44 -2.59
C ALA A 284 17.02 2.18 -3.22
N LEU A 285 15.88 1.48 -3.35
CA LEU A 285 14.66 2.01 -3.96
C LEU A 285 14.11 3.22 -3.19
N PHE A 286 14.08 3.12 -1.86
CA PHE A 286 13.53 4.15 -0.97
C PHE A 286 14.57 5.14 -0.46
N ASP A 287 15.83 5.02 -0.90
CA ASP A 287 16.87 5.96 -0.52
C ASP A 287 17.05 6.09 1.01
N VAL A 288 17.08 4.94 1.68
CA VAL A 288 17.21 4.88 3.14
C VAL A 288 18.47 5.60 3.64
N ALA A 289 19.56 5.55 2.87
CA ALA A 289 20.83 6.20 3.17
C ALA A 289 20.70 7.72 3.29
N HIS A 290 19.70 8.33 2.63
CA HIS A 290 19.42 9.77 2.67
C HIS A 290 18.10 10.12 3.36
N GLY A 291 17.63 9.23 4.27
CA GLY A 291 16.42 9.48 5.05
C GLY A 291 15.14 9.49 4.20
N PHE A 292 15.06 8.64 3.20
CA PHE A 292 13.93 8.47 2.29
C PHE A 292 13.66 9.65 1.32
N ARG A 293 14.62 10.56 1.14
CA ARG A 293 14.44 11.75 0.31
C ARG A 293 14.14 11.41 -1.14
N GLY A 294 14.80 10.41 -1.72
CA GLY A 294 14.61 9.93 -3.08
C GLY A 294 13.60 8.78 -3.21
N CYS A 295 12.70 8.58 -2.26
CA CYS A 295 11.80 7.42 -2.20
C CYS A 295 10.90 7.29 -3.43
N ILE A 296 10.17 8.34 -3.80
CA ILE A 296 9.27 8.30 -4.96
C ILE A 296 10.08 8.35 -6.26
N ALA A 297 11.10 9.21 -6.31
CA ALA A 297 11.98 9.31 -7.48
C ALA A 297 12.71 7.99 -7.80
N GLY A 298 13.11 7.22 -6.77
CA GLY A 298 13.68 5.87 -6.94
C GLY A 298 12.71 4.89 -7.59
N CYS A 299 11.45 4.91 -7.16
CA CYS A 299 10.40 4.11 -7.80
C CYS A 299 10.16 4.55 -9.25
N HIS A 300 10.11 5.85 -9.51
CA HIS A 300 9.97 6.38 -10.86
C HIS A 300 11.15 5.99 -11.75
N GLU A 301 12.37 5.97 -11.22
CA GLU A 301 13.57 5.56 -11.97
C GLU A 301 13.47 4.11 -12.46
N ILE A 302 13.01 3.18 -11.64
CA ILE A 302 12.79 1.80 -12.09
C ILE A 302 11.74 1.76 -13.21
N LEU A 303 10.60 2.44 -13.07
CA LEU A 303 9.58 2.48 -14.11
C LEU A 303 10.06 3.19 -15.39
N ARG A 304 10.94 4.20 -15.27
CA ARG A 304 11.59 4.86 -16.40
C ARG A 304 12.52 3.90 -17.14
N ARG A 305 13.35 3.16 -16.43
CA ARG A 305 14.23 2.13 -17.03
C ARG A 305 13.43 1.06 -17.77
N GLN A 306 12.27 0.70 -17.23
CA GLN A 306 11.33 -0.25 -17.86
C GLN A 306 10.51 0.36 -19.01
N GLY A 307 10.58 1.67 -19.25
CA GLY A 307 9.84 2.38 -20.30
C GLY A 307 8.38 2.69 -19.97
N LEU A 308 7.91 2.34 -18.75
CA LEU A 308 6.57 2.71 -18.29
C LEU A 308 6.44 4.22 -18.03
N PHE A 309 7.49 4.87 -17.53
CA PHE A 309 7.56 6.32 -17.35
C PHE A 309 8.59 6.94 -18.32
N GLU A 310 8.46 8.23 -18.63
CA GLU A 310 9.43 8.96 -19.45
C GLU A 310 10.52 9.60 -18.60
N GLY A 311 10.22 9.95 -17.35
CA GLY A 311 11.15 10.58 -16.43
C GLY A 311 10.85 10.22 -14.99
N THR A 312 11.61 10.81 -14.08
CA THR A 312 11.48 10.62 -12.65
C THR A 312 10.71 11.78 -11.97
N TRP A 313 10.00 12.56 -12.76
CA TRP A 313 9.36 13.79 -12.30
C TRP A 313 8.33 13.54 -11.20
N CYS A 314 8.46 14.30 -10.12
CA CYS A 314 7.46 14.43 -9.06
C CYS A 314 6.78 15.80 -9.13
N LEU A 315 5.64 15.97 -8.46
CA LEU A 315 4.96 17.28 -8.36
C LEU A 315 5.87 18.32 -7.67
N ASP A 316 6.53 17.88 -6.59
CA ASP A 316 7.61 18.67 -6.00
C ASP A 316 8.88 18.54 -6.85
N PRO A 317 9.40 19.63 -7.45
CA PRO A 317 10.62 19.59 -8.25
C PRO A 317 11.87 19.23 -7.46
N GLU A 318 11.87 19.40 -6.15
CA GLU A 318 12.99 19.04 -5.27
C GLU A 318 13.02 17.53 -4.92
N GLU A 319 11.94 16.80 -5.17
CA GLU A 319 11.89 15.37 -4.98
C GLU A 319 12.51 14.65 -6.18
N THR A 320 13.82 14.40 -6.07
CA THR A 320 14.66 13.80 -7.11
C THR A 320 15.49 12.67 -6.55
N LEU A 321 16.16 11.91 -7.41
CA LEU A 321 17.16 10.93 -6.95
C LEU A 321 18.26 11.63 -6.15
N SER A 322 18.63 11.05 -5.03
CA SER A 322 19.79 11.49 -4.25
C SER A 322 21.10 11.10 -4.98
N PRO A 323 22.21 11.82 -4.71
CA PRO A 323 23.53 11.44 -5.24
C PRO A 323 23.88 9.98 -4.89
N GLY A 324 24.23 9.17 -5.89
CA GLY A 324 24.59 7.76 -5.73
C GLY A 324 23.41 6.79 -5.68
N GLN A 325 22.16 7.26 -5.64
CA GLN A 325 21.00 6.37 -5.58
C GLN A 325 20.81 5.55 -6.87
N ALA A 326 21.09 6.14 -8.04
CA ALA A 326 21.00 5.43 -9.31
C ALA A 326 21.97 4.25 -9.38
N GLU A 327 23.21 4.44 -8.89
CA GLU A 327 24.24 3.41 -8.79
C GLU A 327 23.87 2.32 -7.78
N GLU A 328 23.21 2.69 -6.68
CA GLU A 328 22.70 1.69 -5.72
C GLU A 328 21.56 0.85 -6.34
N LEU A 329 20.69 1.46 -7.14
CA LEU A 329 19.68 0.73 -7.91
C LEU A 329 20.33 -0.24 -8.90
N ASP A 330 21.39 0.18 -9.61
CA ASP A 330 22.17 -0.71 -10.50
C ASP A 330 22.77 -1.89 -9.73
N ARG A 331 23.37 -1.61 -8.58
CA ARG A 331 23.98 -2.63 -7.72
C ARG A 331 22.97 -3.70 -7.28
N VAL A 332 21.80 -3.28 -6.78
CA VAL A 332 20.81 -4.24 -6.25
C VAL A 332 20.09 -5.02 -7.35
N THR A 333 19.81 -4.41 -8.50
CA THR A 333 19.18 -5.10 -9.62
C THR A 333 20.14 -6.10 -10.27
N ALA A 334 21.44 -5.80 -10.33
CA ALA A 334 22.46 -6.74 -10.79
C ALA A 334 22.70 -7.89 -9.80
N ALA A 335 22.58 -7.63 -8.49
CA ALA A 335 22.78 -8.65 -7.45
C ALA A 335 21.63 -9.66 -7.38
N TRP A 336 20.41 -9.23 -7.63
CA TRP A 336 19.20 -10.08 -7.52
C TRP A 336 18.26 -9.90 -8.72
N PRO A 337 18.69 -10.27 -9.93
CA PRO A 337 17.89 -10.11 -11.15
C PRO A 337 16.60 -10.95 -11.11
N GLU A 338 16.57 -12.03 -10.32
CA GLU A 338 15.38 -12.87 -10.12
C GLU A 338 14.25 -12.15 -9.37
N LEU A 339 14.52 -11.02 -8.71
CA LEU A 339 13.54 -10.19 -8.02
C LEU A 339 13.05 -9.01 -8.88
N THR A 340 13.60 -8.82 -10.07
CA THR A 340 13.13 -7.82 -11.06
C THR A 340 12.18 -8.45 -12.08
N ASP A 341 11.37 -7.65 -12.76
CA ASP A 341 10.39 -8.13 -13.75
C ASP A 341 10.51 -7.45 -15.13
N ASP A 342 11.70 -7.02 -15.46
CA ASP A 342 12.00 -6.27 -16.70
C ASP A 342 11.57 -7.03 -17.96
N ASP A 343 11.79 -8.36 -18.00
CA ASP A 343 11.34 -9.22 -19.10
C ASP A 343 9.82 -9.17 -19.27
N PHE A 344 9.07 -9.22 -18.14
CA PHE A 344 7.62 -9.15 -18.16
C PHE A 344 7.15 -7.79 -18.68
N VAL A 345 7.77 -6.71 -18.23
CA VAL A 345 7.44 -5.36 -18.70
C VAL A 345 7.77 -5.22 -20.18
N GLY A 346 8.96 -5.60 -20.62
CA GLY A 346 9.39 -5.49 -22.02
C GLY A 346 8.46 -6.24 -23.00
N GLN A 347 7.96 -7.42 -22.61
CA GLN A 347 7.02 -8.21 -23.41
C GLN A 347 5.63 -7.58 -23.55
N ASN A 348 5.21 -6.74 -22.62
CA ASN A 348 3.84 -6.25 -22.54
C ASN A 348 3.71 -4.72 -22.72
N LEU A 349 4.79 -3.97 -22.66
CA LEU A 349 4.80 -2.51 -22.64
C LEU A 349 4.01 -1.88 -23.81
N GLY A 350 4.23 -2.36 -25.03
CA GLY A 350 3.53 -1.84 -26.21
C GLY A 350 2.02 -1.99 -26.12
N ARG A 351 1.53 -3.10 -25.54
CA ARG A 351 0.11 -3.35 -25.33
C ARG A 351 -0.49 -2.46 -24.24
N TRP A 352 0.28 -2.15 -23.20
CA TRP A 352 -0.21 -1.27 -22.13
C TRP A 352 -0.26 0.20 -22.56
N LEU A 353 0.66 0.62 -23.42
CA LEU A 353 0.72 1.98 -23.96
C LEU A 353 -0.25 2.22 -25.14
N GLY A 354 -0.76 1.19 -25.77
CA GLY A 354 -1.80 1.30 -26.80
C GLY A 354 -3.14 1.53 -26.17
#